data_c68b9bf482ee8a1abbe3c73d823cfd4b
#
_entry.id   c68b9bf482ee8a1abbe3c73d823cfd4b
#
_cell.length_a   1.000
_cell.length_b   1.000
_cell.length_c   1.000
_cell.angle_alpha   90.00
_cell.angle_beta   90.00
_cell.angle_gamma   90.00
#
_symmetry.space_group_name_H-M   'P 1'
#
loop_
_entity.id
_entity.type
_entity.pdbx_description
1 polymer ?
#
loop_
_entity_poly.entity_id
_entity_poly.type
_entity_poly.pdbx_seq_one_letter_code
_entity_poly.pdbx_strand_id
1 'polypeptide(L)'
;MRRLPAPDDPEAFSRCKLDFSEREKNRELYNLHVDLLRLRREDSRFRLQSSSGIDGAVLAPASLVLRYFSEANDDRLLLVNFGERQVLDPASQPLLAPPAGCRWKTLWSSDSPRYGGTDGAATAAPDQWILPAESAVAARPVSVHSKEQRLGEPQESREAAKR
;
A
#
# COMPACT_ATOMS: atom_id res chain seq x y z
N MET A 1 24.13 -11.03 26.20
CA MET A 1 23.06 -11.94 25.76
C MET A 1 22.24 -12.39 26.95
N ARG A 2 20.91 -12.12 26.97
CA ARG A 2 20.03 -12.69 28.01
C ARG A 2 19.91 -14.20 27.76
N ARG A 3 20.25 -15.00 28.76
CA ARG A 3 20.06 -16.46 28.71
C ARG A 3 18.54 -16.74 28.66
N LEU A 4 18.11 -17.54 27.70
CA LEU A 4 16.73 -18.04 27.68
C LEU A 4 16.53 -18.94 28.93
N PRO A 5 15.38 -18.84 29.61
CA PRO A 5 15.07 -19.76 30.70
C PRO A 5 14.99 -21.19 30.20
N ALA A 6 15.30 -22.16 31.08
CA ALA A 6 15.16 -23.57 30.75
C ALA A 6 13.67 -23.90 30.47
N PRO A 7 13.35 -24.86 29.59
CA PRO A 7 11.97 -25.19 29.24
C PRO A 7 11.10 -25.68 30.42
N ASP A 8 11.74 -26.24 31.45
CA ASP A 8 11.15 -26.74 32.68
C ASP A 8 11.07 -25.69 33.80
N ASP A 9 11.54 -24.45 33.54
CA ASP A 9 11.48 -23.35 34.50
C ASP A 9 10.03 -22.83 34.60
N PRO A 10 9.37 -22.86 35.77
CA PRO A 10 8.05 -22.28 35.98
C PRO A 10 7.93 -20.82 35.55
N GLU A 11 9.02 -20.04 35.66
CA GLU A 11 9.05 -18.65 35.19
C GLU A 11 8.96 -18.55 33.67
N ALA A 12 9.42 -19.57 32.92
CA ALA A 12 9.31 -19.58 31.46
C ALA A 12 7.86 -19.43 31.01
N PHE A 13 6.95 -20.19 31.61
CA PHE A 13 5.52 -20.10 31.33
C PHE A 13 4.93 -18.73 31.69
N SER A 14 5.29 -18.18 32.85
CA SER A 14 4.82 -16.87 33.29
C SER A 14 5.29 -15.74 32.37
N ARG A 15 6.52 -15.83 31.86
CA ARG A 15 7.11 -14.86 30.91
C ARG A 15 6.54 -14.97 29.49
N CYS A 16 5.98 -16.12 29.15
CA CYS A 16 5.34 -16.35 27.85
C CYS A 16 3.86 -15.90 27.80
N LYS A 17 3.28 -15.49 28.93
CA LYS A 17 1.91 -14.96 28.95
C LYS A 17 1.86 -13.63 28.21
N LEU A 18 0.89 -13.54 27.28
CA LEU A 18 0.63 -12.29 26.57
C LEU A 18 0.03 -11.24 27.54
N ASP A 19 0.65 -10.10 27.59
CA ASP A 19 0.07 -8.91 28.25
C ASP A 19 -0.80 -8.14 27.22
N PHE A 20 -2.10 -8.30 27.30
CA PHE A 20 -3.02 -7.64 26.39
C PHE A 20 -3.05 -6.10 26.57
N SER A 21 -2.52 -5.55 27.67
CA SER A 21 -2.37 -4.10 27.83
C SER A 21 -1.36 -3.49 26.87
N GLU A 22 -0.48 -4.31 26.28
CA GLU A 22 0.47 -3.86 25.26
C GLU A 22 -0.21 -3.36 23.99
N ARG A 23 -1.45 -3.77 23.71
CA ARG A 23 -2.25 -3.24 22.59
C ARG A 23 -2.47 -1.74 22.71
N GLU A 24 -2.66 -1.24 23.93
CA GLU A 24 -2.85 0.20 24.17
C GLU A 24 -1.52 0.95 24.09
N LYS A 25 -0.46 0.37 24.66
CA LYS A 25 0.88 0.95 24.65
C LYS A 25 1.46 1.05 23.24
N ASN A 26 1.20 0.02 22.39
CA ASN A 26 1.70 -0.11 21.02
C ASN A 26 0.56 0.01 20.01
N ARG A 27 -0.36 0.93 20.23
CA ARG A 27 -1.61 1.05 19.46
C ARG A 27 -1.36 1.25 17.97
N GLU A 28 -0.37 2.03 17.62
CA GLU A 28 0.01 2.31 16.22
C GLU A 28 0.47 1.03 15.52
N LEU A 29 1.38 0.28 16.15
CA LEU A 29 1.86 -0.99 15.62
C LEU A 29 0.73 -2.05 15.55
N TYR A 30 -0.15 -2.08 16.55
CA TYR A 30 -1.32 -2.95 16.53
C TYR A 30 -2.26 -2.62 15.36
N ASN A 31 -2.56 -1.34 15.14
CA ASN A 31 -3.38 -0.88 14.01
C ASN A 31 -2.74 -1.24 12.66
N LEU A 32 -1.42 -1.08 12.53
CA LEU A 32 -0.66 -1.48 11.34
C LEU A 32 -0.90 -2.97 11.01
N HIS A 33 -0.76 -3.86 11.99
CA HIS A 33 -0.96 -5.29 11.80
C HIS A 33 -2.41 -5.63 11.44
N VAL A 34 -3.39 -5.01 12.10
CA VAL A 34 -4.82 -5.22 11.81
C VAL A 34 -5.13 -4.84 10.37
N ASP A 35 -4.65 -3.68 9.91
CA ASP A 35 -4.94 -3.20 8.57
C ASP A 35 -4.19 -3.99 7.49
N LEU A 36 -2.96 -4.45 7.75
CA LEU A 36 -2.24 -5.37 6.85
C LEU A 36 -2.95 -6.72 6.71
N LEU A 37 -3.40 -7.30 7.82
CA LEU A 37 -4.17 -8.56 7.80
C LEU A 37 -5.50 -8.39 7.07
N ARG A 38 -6.15 -7.23 7.22
CA ARG A 38 -7.37 -6.88 6.47
C ARG A 38 -7.05 -6.77 4.98
N LEU A 39 -6.04 -5.99 4.60
CA LEU A 39 -5.62 -5.84 3.21
C LEU A 39 -5.33 -7.19 2.57
N ARG A 40 -4.54 -8.05 3.22
CA ARG A 40 -4.24 -9.40 2.74
C ARG A 40 -5.48 -10.27 2.55
N ARG A 41 -6.50 -10.12 3.39
CA ARG A 41 -7.71 -10.95 3.35
C ARG A 41 -8.76 -10.44 2.37
N GLU A 42 -8.91 -9.12 2.26
CA GLU A 42 -10.00 -8.48 1.53
C GLU A 42 -9.61 -8.07 0.10
N ASP A 43 -8.34 -7.72 -0.14
CA ASP A 43 -7.89 -7.38 -1.48
C ASP A 43 -7.75 -8.62 -2.36
N SER A 44 -8.36 -8.58 -3.53
CA SER A 44 -8.45 -9.72 -4.45
C SER A 44 -7.07 -10.23 -4.90
N ARG A 45 -6.07 -9.34 -5.02
CA ARG A 45 -4.73 -9.68 -5.51
C ARG A 45 -3.82 -10.16 -4.39
N PHE A 46 -3.79 -9.45 -3.26
CA PHE A 46 -2.98 -9.86 -2.11
C PHE A 46 -3.49 -11.14 -1.43
N ARG A 47 -4.76 -11.49 -1.62
CA ARG A 47 -5.34 -12.75 -1.13
C ARG A 47 -4.89 -13.96 -1.95
N LEU A 48 -4.60 -13.79 -3.24
CA LEU A 48 -4.14 -14.87 -4.10
C LEU A 48 -2.71 -15.25 -3.70
N GLN A 49 -2.57 -16.43 -3.10
CA GLN A 49 -1.27 -16.99 -2.70
C GLN A 49 -0.60 -17.73 -3.88
N SER A 50 -0.73 -17.19 -5.09
CA SER A 50 -0.10 -17.74 -6.29
C SER A 50 1.16 -16.95 -6.62
N SER A 51 2.25 -17.64 -6.89
CA SER A 51 3.47 -17.03 -7.41
C SER A 51 3.37 -16.66 -8.90
N SER A 52 2.37 -17.19 -9.61
CA SER A 52 2.12 -16.82 -11.00
C SER A 52 1.53 -15.42 -11.08
N GLY A 53 2.06 -14.58 -11.98
CA GLY A 53 1.61 -13.22 -12.15
C GLY A 53 2.18 -12.21 -11.14
N ILE A 54 3.30 -12.55 -10.50
CA ILE A 54 4.08 -11.61 -9.69
C ILE A 54 5.44 -11.42 -10.35
N ASP A 55 5.86 -10.18 -10.52
CA ASP A 55 7.20 -9.82 -10.94
C ASP A 55 7.77 -8.75 -9.99
N GLY A 56 9.09 -8.64 -9.93
CA GLY A 56 9.76 -7.74 -9.02
C GLY A 56 11.06 -7.17 -9.57
N ALA A 57 11.39 -5.98 -9.10
CA ALA A 57 12.64 -5.32 -9.45
C ALA A 57 13.21 -4.54 -8.27
N VAL A 58 14.54 -4.46 -8.24
CA VAL A 58 15.27 -3.57 -7.33
C VAL A 58 15.23 -2.17 -7.92
N LEU A 59 14.78 -1.19 -7.13
CA LEU A 59 14.70 0.22 -7.51
C LEU A 59 15.97 0.97 -7.13
N ALA A 60 16.55 0.63 -5.98
CA ALA A 60 17.80 1.16 -5.46
C ALA A 60 18.39 0.16 -4.44
N PRO A 61 19.60 0.36 -3.89
CA PRO A 61 20.25 -0.59 -3.01
C PRO A 61 19.42 -1.08 -1.82
N ALA A 62 18.48 -0.27 -1.35
CA ALA A 62 17.60 -0.57 -0.22
C ALA A 62 16.12 -0.54 -0.57
N SER A 63 15.72 -0.54 -1.84
CA SER A 63 14.32 -0.49 -2.22
C SER A 63 13.98 -1.42 -3.38
N LEU A 64 12.74 -1.92 -3.37
CA LEU A 64 12.22 -2.83 -4.37
C LEU A 64 10.76 -2.52 -4.69
N VAL A 65 10.32 -3.00 -5.85
CA VAL A 65 8.93 -3.05 -6.25
C VAL A 65 8.53 -4.50 -6.55
N LEU A 66 7.33 -4.87 -6.13
CA LEU A 66 6.63 -6.07 -6.59
C LEU A 66 5.35 -5.63 -7.31
N ARG A 67 5.10 -6.21 -8.48
CA ARG A 67 3.84 -6.02 -9.22
C ARG A 67 3.09 -7.33 -9.30
N TYR A 68 1.85 -7.28 -8.87
CA TYR A 68 0.86 -8.35 -8.95
C TYR A 68 -0.01 -8.07 -10.16
N PHE A 69 0.22 -8.79 -11.25
CA PHE A 69 -0.49 -8.60 -12.50
C PHE A 69 -1.91 -9.15 -12.46
N SER A 70 -2.77 -8.56 -13.29
CA SER A 70 -4.15 -8.96 -13.48
C SER A 70 -4.58 -8.78 -14.92
N GLU A 71 -5.29 -9.76 -15.45
CA GLU A 71 -5.88 -9.69 -16.80
C GLU A 71 -6.91 -8.56 -16.94
N ALA A 72 -7.51 -8.15 -15.83
CA ALA A 72 -8.54 -7.10 -15.77
C ALA A 72 -8.00 -5.69 -15.57
N ASN A 73 -6.69 -5.45 -15.75
CA ASN A 73 -6.02 -4.17 -15.41
C ASN A 73 -6.22 -3.74 -13.95
N ASP A 74 -6.47 -4.70 -13.04
CA ASP A 74 -6.63 -4.48 -11.61
C ASP A 74 -5.37 -4.91 -10.85
N ASP A 75 -4.21 -4.49 -11.35
CA ASP A 75 -2.91 -4.80 -10.79
C ASP A 75 -2.72 -4.22 -9.38
N ARG A 76 -1.75 -4.74 -8.64
CA ARG A 76 -1.27 -4.09 -7.42
C ARG A 76 0.22 -3.88 -7.51
N LEU A 77 0.68 -2.74 -6.99
CA LEU A 77 2.08 -2.52 -6.68
C LEU A 77 2.28 -2.60 -5.17
N LEU A 78 3.40 -3.19 -4.78
CA LEU A 78 3.96 -3.07 -3.45
C LEU A 78 5.38 -2.54 -3.60
N LEU A 79 5.62 -1.34 -3.10
CA LEU A 79 6.93 -0.73 -3.03
C LEU A 79 7.42 -0.82 -1.59
N VAL A 80 8.67 -1.19 -1.40
CA VAL A 80 9.30 -1.29 -0.08
C VAL A 80 10.63 -0.56 -0.11
N ASN A 81 10.86 0.31 0.85
CA ASN A 81 12.09 1.02 1.06
C ASN A 81 12.62 0.72 2.48
N PHE A 82 13.78 0.08 2.56
CA PHE A 82 14.47 -0.26 3.81
C PHE A 82 15.53 0.79 4.19
N GLY A 83 15.71 1.82 3.38
CA GLY A 83 16.72 2.85 3.57
C GLY A 83 16.13 4.23 3.77
N GLU A 84 16.93 5.23 3.46
CA GLU A 84 16.53 6.64 3.51
C GLU A 84 15.47 6.98 2.46
N ARG A 85 14.83 8.15 2.64
CA ARG A 85 13.84 8.68 1.69
C ARG A 85 14.40 8.72 0.27
N GLN A 86 13.64 8.20 -0.67
CA GLN A 86 13.98 8.17 -2.09
C GLN A 86 12.97 8.93 -2.93
N VAL A 87 13.48 9.58 -3.98
CA VAL A 87 12.69 10.21 -5.05
C VAL A 87 13.11 9.56 -6.36
N LEU A 88 12.18 8.88 -7.02
CA LEU A 88 12.37 8.30 -8.35
C LEU A 88 11.73 9.25 -9.36
N ASP A 89 12.56 10.02 -10.10
CA ASP A 89 12.12 11.04 -11.03
C ASP A 89 13.15 11.18 -12.19
N PRO A 90 12.82 10.76 -13.41
CA PRO A 90 11.69 9.91 -13.73
C PRO A 90 11.85 8.48 -13.20
N ALA A 91 10.72 7.83 -12.93
CA ALA A 91 10.71 6.42 -12.53
C ALA A 91 10.87 5.53 -13.77
N SER A 92 12.10 5.21 -14.16
CA SER A 92 12.43 4.47 -15.38
C SER A 92 12.14 2.96 -15.33
N GLN A 93 11.70 2.43 -14.18
CA GLN A 93 11.39 1.01 -14.02
C GLN A 93 10.04 0.65 -14.65
N PRO A 94 9.99 -0.26 -15.67
CA PRO A 94 8.75 -0.60 -16.38
C PRO A 94 7.62 -1.13 -15.47
N LEU A 95 7.95 -1.80 -14.36
CA LEU A 95 6.94 -2.29 -13.42
C LEU A 95 6.15 -1.16 -12.74
N LEU A 96 6.68 0.07 -12.73
CA LEU A 96 6.01 1.23 -12.16
C LEU A 96 5.02 1.88 -13.13
N ALA A 97 5.07 1.56 -14.44
CA ALA A 97 4.12 2.09 -15.40
C ALA A 97 2.69 1.61 -15.10
N PRO A 98 1.70 2.51 -15.02
CA PRO A 98 0.31 2.09 -14.80
C PRO A 98 -0.24 1.35 -16.01
N PRO A 99 -1.28 0.52 -15.87
CA PRO A 99 -2.02 -0.02 -16.98
C PRO A 99 -2.57 1.09 -17.90
N ALA A 100 -2.79 0.79 -19.18
CA ALA A 100 -3.27 1.77 -20.16
C ALA A 100 -4.57 2.46 -19.68
N GLY A 101 -4.62 3.78 -19.79
CA GLY A 101 -5.76 4.60 -19.35
C GLY A 101 -5.94 4.71 -17.84
N CYS A 102 -4.97 4.25 -17.06
CA CYS A 102 -5.01 4.31 -15.59
C CYS A 102 -3.88 5.16 -15.03
N ARG A 103 -4.02 5.51 -13.76
CA ARG A 103 -2.97 6.05 -12.90
C ARG A 103 -2.94 5.28 -11.60
N TRP A 104 -1.79 5.23 -10.95
CA TRP A 104 -1.69 4.65 -9.63
C TRP A 104 -2.34 5.52 -8.56
N LYS A 105 -3.02 4.88 -7.64
CA LYS A 105 -3.54 5.50 -6.41
C LYS A 105 -3.08 4.68 -5.23
N THR A 106 -2.52 5.35 -4.21
CA THR A 106 -2.16 4.71 -2.94
C THR A 106 -3.39 4.02 -2.33
N LEU A 107 -3.24 2.75 -2.05
CA LEU A 107 -4.21 1.90 -1.38
C LEU A 107 -3.92 1.86 0.13
N TRP A 108 -2.66 1.76 0.47
CA TRP A 108 -2.17 1.68 1.83
C TRP A 108 -0.72 2.16 1.90
N SER A 109 -0.33 2.76 3.03
CA SER A 109 1.04 3.16 3.32
C SER A 109 1.36 2.91 4.79
N SER A 110 2.56 2.37 5.06
CA SER A 110 3.06 2.21 6.43
C SER A 110 3.38 3.55 7.11
N ASP A 111 3.64 4.61 6.32
CA ASP A 111 3.95 5.96 6.80
C ASP A 111 2.69 6.79 7.12
N SER A 112 1.53 6.14 7.22
CA SER A 112 0.30 6.82 7.62
C SER A 112 0.38 7.32 9.07
N PRO A 113 -0.15 8.51 9.40
CA PRO A 113 -0.27 9.00 10.77
C PRO A 113 -1.00 8.05 11.72
N ARG A 114 -1.87 7.20 11.18
CA ARG A 114 -2.54 6.13 11.93
C ARG A 114 -1.57 5.13 12.57
N TYR A 115 -0.36 5.03 12.03
CA TYR A 115 0.70 4.13 12.49
C TYR A 115 1.92 4.89 13.03
N GLY A 116 1.75 6.18 13.34
CA GLY A 116 2.83 7.05 13.81
C GLY A 116 3.69 7.65 12.71
N GLY A 117 3.31 7.49 11.44
CA GLY A 117 4.03 8.04 10.30
C GLY A 117 3.70 9.51 10.00
N THR A 118 4.31 10.03 8.96
CA THR A 118 4.24 11.45 8.56
C THR A 118 3.32 11.74 7.37
N ASP A 119 2.74 10.69 6.77
CA ASP A 119 1.96 10.74 5.53
C ASP A 119 2.75 11.25 4.32
N GLY A 120 4.06 11.06 4.37
CA GLY A 120 4.99 11.48 3.31
C GLY A 120 5.00 10.57 2.07
N ALA A 121 4.23 9.48 2.07
CA ALA A 121 4.14 8.57 0.95
C ALA A 121 3.25 9.12 -0.13
N ALA A 122 3.81 9.38 -1.30
CA ALA A 122 3.04 9.87 -2.43
C ALA A 122 3.42 9.21 -3.74
N THR A 123 2.39 8.85 -4.51
CA THR A 123 2.45 8.90 -5.95
C THR A 123 2.26 10.36 -6.34
N ALA A 124 3.33 11.10 -6.56
CA ALA A 124 3.22 12.53 -6.75
C ALA A 124 2.74 12.89 -8.18
N ALA A 125 3.33 12.26 -9.18
CA ALA A 125 3.00 12.46 -10.60
C ALA A 125 3.02 11.11 -11.33
N PRO A 126 2.54 11.03 -12.57
CA PRO A 126 2.54 9.78 -13.33
C PRO A 126 3.91 9.10 -13.38
N ASP A 127 4.98 9.87 -13.38
CA ASP A 127 6.36 9.39 -13.56
C ASP A 127 7.25 9.64 -12.34
N GLN A 128 6.69 10.10 -11.23
CA GLN A 128 7.42 10.38 -9.99
C GLN A 128 6.88 9.60 -8.81
N TRP A 129 7.80 8.96 -8.07
CA TRP A 129 7.49 8.26 -6.84
C TRP A 129 8.31 8.80 -5.69
N ILE A 130 7.66 9.03 -4.57
CA ILE A 130 8.31 9.40 -3.31
C ILE A 130 8.11 8.25 -2.33
N LEU A 131 9.23 7.64 -1.95
CA LEU A 131 9.25 6.57 -0.96
C LEU A 131 9.86 7.13 0.33
N PRO A 132 9.09 7.30 1.41
CA PRO A 132 9.64 7.68 2.71
C PRO A 132 10.71 6.70 3.18
N ALA A 133 11.54 7.11 4.12
CA ALA A 133 12.48 6.21 4.77
C ALA A 133 11.74 5.07 5.46
N GLU A 134 12.32 3.87 5.42
CA GLU A 134 11.84 2.67 6.13
C GLU A 134 10.32 2.43 5.97
N SER A 135 9.82 2.54 4.74
CA SER A 135 8.39 2.50 4.46
C SER A 135 8.00 1.47 3.42
N ALA A 136 6.71 1.13 3.43
CA ALA A 136 6.08 0.33 2.40
C ALA A 136 4.78 0.99 1.92
N VAL A 137 4.53 0.92 0.61
CA VAL A 137 3.37 1.51 -0.06
C VAL A 137 2.73 0.48 -0.96
N ALA A 138 1.44 0.26 -0.78
CA ALA A 138 0.62 -0.50 -1.73
C ALA A 138 -0.20 0.46 -2.59
N ALA A 139 -0.25 0.21 -3.90
CA ALA A 139 -1.02 1.02 -4.85
C ALA A 139 -1.90 0.15 -5.76
N ARG A 140 -2.98 0.76 -6.23
CA ARG A 140 -3.90 0.18 -7.22
C ARG A 140 -4.12 1.12 -8.40
N PRO A 141 -4.43 0.60 -9.60
CA PRO A 141 -4.79 1.45 -10.72
C PRO A 141 -6.18 2.07 -10.51
N VAL A 142 -6.36 3.29 -11.01
CA VAL A 142 -7.65 3.96 -11.13
C VAL A 142 -7.73 4.60 -12.50
N SER A 143 -8.89 4.48 -13.17
CA SER A 143 -9.10 5.07 -14.49
C SER A 143 -8.96 6.59 -14.49
N VAL A 144 -8.32 7.14 -15.50
CA VAL A 144 -8.13 8.59 -15.67
C VAL A 144 -9.44 9.26 -16.14
N HIS A 145 -10.36 8.52 -16.78
CA HIS A 145 -11.56 9.08 -17.42
C HIS A 145 -12.72 9.42 -16.47
N SER A 146 -12.61 9.14 -15.18
CA SER A 146 -13.76 9.30 -14.25
C SER A 146 -14.10 10.73 -13.85
N LYS A 147 -13.38 11.76 -14.30
CA LYS A 147 -13.63 13.16 -13.93
C LYS A 147 -14.16 14.06 -15.02
N GLU A 148 -13.94 13.77 -16.29
CA GLU A 148 -14.34 14.67 -17.37
C GLU A 148 -15.80 14.48 -17.84
N GLN A 149 -16.39 13.32 -17.63
CA GLN A 149 -17.78 13.06 -18.05
C GLN A 149 -18.86 13.67 -17.15
N ARG A 150 -18.51 14.18 -15.97
CA ARG A 150 -19.49 14.87 -15.07
C ARG A 150 -19.60 16.39 -15.27
N LEU A 151 -18.77 16.97 -16.14
CA LEU A 151 -18.77 18.42 -16.41
C LEU A 151 -19.31 18.77 -17.82
N GLY A 152 -19.73 17.79 -18.60
CA GLY A 152 -20.13 17.96 -20.00
C GLY A 152 -21.58 17.65 -20.33
N GLU A 153 -22.50 17.54 -19.37
CA GLU A 153 -23.94 17.53 -19.72
C GLU A 153 -24.44 18.97 -19.83
N PRO A 154 -24.77 19.45 -21.07
CA PRO A 154 -25.42 20.74 -21.23
C PRO A 154 -26.83 20.66 -20.61
N GLN A 155 -27.16 21.59 -19.75
CA GLN A 155 -28.54 21.86 -19.28
C GLN A 155 -29.38 22.43 -20.43
N GLU A 156 -29.55 21.73 -21.51
CA GLU A 156 -30.52 22.08 -22.55
C GLU A 156 -31.52 20.96 -22.72
N SER A 157 -32.57 20.94 -21.97
CA SER A 157 -33.86 20.29 -22.31
C SER A 157 -34.85 20.37 -21.12
N ARG A 158 -35.03 21.53 -20.52
CA ARG A 158 -36.14 21.72 -19.52
C ARG A 158 -37.09 22.88 -19.83
N GLU A 159 -37.06 23.43 -21.05
CA GLU A 159 -37.94 24.59 -21.38
C GLU A 159 -38.90 24.35 -22.52
N ALA A 160 -39.02 23.11 -23.03
CA ALA A 160 -39.95 22.81 -24.17
C ALA A 160 -41.23 22.07 -23.78
N ALA A 161 -41.60 22.00 -22.49
CA ALA A 161 -42.85 21.33 -22.04
C ALA A 161 -43.78 22.25 -21.25
N LYS A 162 -43.85 23.55 -21.65
CA LYS A 162 -44.90 24.48 -21.17
C LYS A 162 -45.28 25.46 -22.26
N ARG A 163 -45.98 24.96 -23.28
CA ARG A 163 -46.92 25.72 -24.11
C ARG A 163 -48.00 24.80 -24.63
#